data_81bed0036be8b174acfac7218b8325d3
#
_entry.id   81bed0036be8b174acfac7218b8325d3
#
_cell.length_a   1.000
_cell.length_b   1.000
_cell.length_c   1.000
_cell.angle_alpha   90.00
_cell.angle_beta   90.00
_cell.angle_gamma   90.00
#
_symmetry.space_group_name_H-M   'P 1'
#
loop_
_entity.id
_entity.type
_entity.pdbx_description
1 polymer ?
#
loop_
_entity_poly.entity_id
_entity_poly.type
_entity_poly.pdbx_seq_one_letter_code
_entity_poly.pdbx_strand_id
1 'polypeptide(L)'
;MEKITQYLIQSTVHGSEVRAWEEDIMLPTYEIGKEEKNPIFLEKRVYQGSCGSVYPYPVVEKISDKKADKRYHALFIENEYIKVMILPELGGRIHMAYDKVKKRHFVYYNQVVKPALVGLTGPWISGGIEFNWPQHHRPSTFLPTDFLIEENADGSKTIWCNEVERMFRTKGMQGFTLYPGKAYIEIKVKIYNRTSFPQTFLWWANPAVVVNDHYHSVFPPDVNAVFDHGKRDVSSFPIATGVYYKQDYSAGVDISKYKNIPVPTSYMAIKSKYDFVGGYEEDAHGGLLHVADHHVSPGKKQWTWGNGDFGKAWDRNLTDEDGPYIELMTGMYTDNQPDFTWLQPYEEKSWVQYFMPYSEVGYVKNATKDALLNLEIKEGKARLVLYTTGANSGVRIIVKAIKGTVLLDKTTQISPSEPFITTFAAEGLKEEEVCAEVRDKEGQILLSYHEPLHIPPLLLVLLPQKS
;
A
#
# COMPACT_ATOMS: atom_id res chain seq x y z
N MET A 1 21.44 0.59 -17.10
CA MET A 1 20.33 0.35 -16.15
C MET A 1 20.43 -1.04 -15.52
N GLU A 2 20.48 -2.11 -16.29
CA GLU A 2 20.51 -3.50 -15.77
C GLU A 2 21.60 -3.78 -14.71
N LYS A 3 22.82 -3.24 -14.87
CA LYS A 3 23.91 -3.41 -13.89
C LYS A 3 23.66 -2.68 -12.57
N ILE A 4 23.05 -1.50 -12.59
CA ILE A 4 22.70 -0.74 -11.37
C ILE A 4 21.60 -1.47 -10.61
N THR A 5 20.56 -1.90 -11.31
CA THR A 5 19.47 -2.66 -10.69
C THR A 5 19.96 -3.96 -10.08
N GLN A 6 20.83 -4.72 -10.76
CA GLN A 6 21.42 -5.95 -10.22
C GLN A 6 22.26 -5.70 -8.96
N TYR A 7 23.03 -4.62 -8.92
CA TYR A 7 23.79 -4.23 -7.73
C TYR A 7 22.86 -3.92 -6.55
N LEU A 8 21.81 -3.13 -6.79
CA LEU A 8 20.88 -2.69 -5.73
C LEU A 8 20.13 -3.85 -5.06
N ILE A 9 19.82 -4.92 -5.81
CA ILE A 9 19.12 -6.09 -5.29
C ILE A 9 20.03 -7.19 -4.73
N GLN A 10 21.34 -7.06 -4.92
CA GLN A 10 22.30 -8.04 -4.39
C GLN A 10 22.20 -8.12 -2.87
N SER A 11 22.04 -9.33 -2.32
CA SER A 11 21.99 -9.54 -0.88
C SER A 11 23.33 -9.30 -0.23
N THR A 12 23.27 -8.60 0.92
CA THR A 12 24.44 -8.35 1.80
C THR A 12 24.28 -9.00 3.18
N VAL A 13 23.15 -9.68 3.41
CA VAL A 13 22.78 -10.30 4.70
C VAL A 13 22.88 -11.83 4.58
N HIS A 14 23.43 -12.44 5.61
CA HIS A 14 23.54 -13.89 5.76
C HIS A 14 22.82 -14.33 7.05
N GLY A 15 21.90 -15.29 6.92
CA GLY A 15 21.08 -15.75 8.05
C GLY A 15 19.99 -14.77 8.46
N SER A 16 19.59 -14.80 9.71
CA SER A 16 18.46 -14.03 10.26
C SER A 16 18.84 -12.67 10.87
N GLU A 17 19.94 -12.08 10.44
CA GLU A 17 20.33 -10.75 10.89
C GLU A 17 19.56 -9.64 10.15
N VAL A 18 19.48 -8.47 10.77
CA VAL A 18 19.04 -7.23 10.11
C VAL A 18 20.22 -6.30 9.96
N ARG A 19 20.42 -5.78 8.76
CA ARG A 19 21.44 -4.79 8.47
C ARG A 19 20.80 -3.49 7.98
N ALA A 20 21.29 -2.34 8.45
CA ALA A 20 20.94 -1.02 7.96
C ALA A 20 22.22 -0.22 7.71
N TRP A 21 22.27 0.55 6.60
CA TRP A 21 23.47 1.31 6.22
C TRP A 21 23.12 2.47 5.28
N GLU A 22 24.07 3.36 5.12
CA GLU A 22 24.03 4.49 4.19
C GLU A 22 24.94 4.21 3.01
N GLU A 23 24.53 4.64 1.82
CA GLU A 23 25.32 4.45 0.60
C GLU A 23 24.97 5.49 -0.46
N ASP A 24 26.00 6.03 -1.11
CA ASP A 24 25.79 6.89 -2.28
C ASP A 24 25.56 6.04 -3.54
N ILE A 25 24.46 6.29 -4.23
CA ILE A 25 24.08 5.61 -5.46
C ILE A 25 23.88 6.58 -6.61
N MET A 26 23.99 6.08 -7.83
CA MET A 26 23.70 6.86 -9.04
C MET A 26 22.36 6.42 -9.61
N LEU A 27 21.42 7.35 -9.80
CA LEU A 27 20.14 7.09 -10.46
C LEU A 27 19.97 8.01 -11.67
N PRO A 28 19.48 7.47 -12.81
CA PRO A 28 19.09 8.30 -13.94
C PRO A 28 17.99 9.29 -13.51
N THR A 29 18.18 10.56 -13.79
CA THR A 29 17.31 11.61 -13.25
C THR A 29 17.03 12.69 -14.30
N TYR A 30 15.77 13.11 -14.41
CA TYR A 30 15.36 14.32 -15.08
C TYR A 30 15.35 15.45 -14.04
N GLU A 31 16.24 16.43 -14.21
CA GLU A 31 16.43 17.49 -13.22
C GLU A 31 15.24 18.45 -13.18
N ILE A 32 14.94 18.94 -11.98
CA ILE A 32 13.96 20.00 -11.77
C ILE A 32 14.53 21.37 -12.15
N GLY A 33 13.66 22.30 -12.54
CA GLY A 33 14.02 23.69 -12.78
C GLY A 33 14.30 24.45 -11.49
N LYS A 34 14.49 25.75 -11.65
CA LYS A 34 14.75 26.66 -10.52
C LYS A 34 13.55 26.71 -9.57
N GLU A 35 13.83 26.67 -8.27
CA GLU A 35 12.86 26.93 -7.21
C GLU A 35 12.46 28.41 -7.17
N GLU A 36 11.14 28.69 -7.24
CA GLU A 36 10.60 30.00 -6.93
C GLU A 36 10.30 30.08 -5.42
N LYS A 37 10.98 31.00 -4.76
CA LYS A 37 10.90 31.16 -3.29
C LYS A 37 9.97 32.27 -2.83
N ASN A 38 9.49 33.08 -3.76
CA ASN A 38 8.50 34.10 -3.45
C ASN A 38 7.10 33.48 -3.28
N PRO A 39 6.25 34.07 -2.43
CA PRO A 39 4.86 33.63 -2.32
C PRO A 39 4.16 33.70 -3.66
N ILE A 40 3.42 32.64 -4.02
CA ILE A 40 2.53 32.64 -5.17
C ILE A 40 1.16 33.23 -4.76
N PHE A 41 0.64 34.11 -5.59
CA PHE A 41 -0.67 34.74 -5.37
C PHE A 41 -1.79 34.07 -6.17
N LEU A 42 -1.45 33.21 -7.14
CA LEU A 42 -2.41 32.41 -7.93
C LEU A 42 -2.32 30.95 -7.50
N GLU A 43 -3.09 30.60 -6.51
CA GLU A 43 -3.11 29.25 -5.90
C GLU A 43 -4.12 28.36 -6.62
N LYS A 44 -3.80 27.98 -7.90
CA LYS A 44 -4.71 27.19 -8.74
C LYS A 44 -4.45 25.68 -8.72
N ARG A 45 -3.33 25.23 -8.16
CA ARG A 45 -3.04 23.79 -8.02
C ARG A 45 -3.70 23.27 -6.75
N VAL A 46 -4.92 22.80 -6.88
CA VAL A 46 -5.69 22.26 -5.78
C VAL A 46 -6.14 20.85 -6.11
N TYR A 47 -5.81 19.92 -5.26
CA TYR A 47 -6.30 18.55 -5.29
C TYR A 47 -7.30 18.33 -4.16
N GLN A 48 -8.13 17.31 -4.31
CA GLN A 48 -8.96 16.84 -3.19
C GLN A 48 -8.05 16.38 -2.04
N GLY A 49 -8.33 16.81 -0.82
CA GLY A 49 -7.49 16.58 0.34
C GLY A 49 -6.29 17.51 0.47
N SER A 50 -6.30 18.67 -0.23
CA SER A 50 -5.26 19.69 -0.19
C SER A 50 -5.84 21.08 -0.24
N CYS A 51 -5.02 22.09 0.12
CA CYS A 51 -5.27 23.50 -0.20
C CYS A 51 -4.20 24.01 -1.19
N GLY A 52 -4.50 25.08 -1.93
CA GLY A 52 -3.57 25.69 -2.87
C GLY A 52 -2.44 26.47 -2.21
N SER A 53 -2.55 26.76 -0.92
CA SER A 53 -1.56 27.54 -0.17
C SER A 53 -0.46 26.64 0.34
N VAL A 54 0.73 26.72 -0.25
CA VAL A 54 1.89 25.89 0.09
C VAL A 54 3.08 26.66 0.66
N TYR A 55 2.98 28.01 0.71
CA TYR A 55 4.04 28.83 1.30
C TYR A 55 4.27 28.43 2.78
N PRO A 56 5.51 28.29 3.25
CA PRO A 56 6.77 28.76 2.65
C PRO A 56 7.55 27.69 1.85
N TYR A 57 6.91 26.66 1.33
CA TYR A 57 7.58 25.72 0.44
C TYR A 57 7.87 26.38 -0.92
N PRO A 58 9.07 26.15 -1.51
CA PRO A 58 9.38 26.66 -2.85
C PRO A 58 8.54 25.92 -3.90
N VAL A 59 8.26 26.58 -5.00
CA VAL A 59 7.50 26.02 -6.12
C VAL A 59 8.41 25.88 -7.34
N VAL A 60 8.28 24.76 -8.04
CA VAL A 60 8.97 24.45 -9.29
C VAL A 60 7.95 24.26 -10.40
N GLU A 61 8.14 24.97 -11.53
CA GLU A 61 7.22 24.94 -12.66
C GLU A 61 7.83 24.34 -13.94
N LYS A 62 9.08 23.89 -13.86
CA LYS A 62 9.80 23.32 -15.01
C LYS A 62 10.52 22.06 -14.61
N ILE A 63 10.53 21.09 -15.52
CA ILE A 63 11.31 19.86 -15.44
C ILE A 63 12.10 19.74 -16.73
N SER A 64 13.34 19.27 -16.65
CA SER A 64 14.21 19.07 -17.80
C SER A 64 13.74 17.87 -18.64
N ASP A 65 13.83 17.98 -19.95
CA ASP A 65 13.66 16.87 -20.88
C ASP A 65 14.93 16.02 -21.06
N LYS A 66 16.02 16.41 -20.38
CA LYS A 66 17.30 15.70 -20.46
C LYS A 66 17.54 14.91 -19.20
N LYS A 67 17.83 13.65 -19.38
CA LYS A 67 18.21 12.70 -18.35
C LYS A 67 19.72 12.66 -18.17
N ALA A 68 20.19 12.64 -16.92
CA ALA A 68 21.58 12.44 -16.54
C ALA A 68 21.67 11.63 -15.26
N ASP A 69 22.77 10.93 -15.05
CA ASP A 69 23.00 10.24 -13.78
C ASP A 69 23.27 11.25 -12.67
N LYS A 70 22.52 11.12 -11.59
CA LYS A 70 22.62 11.95 -10.38
C LYS A 70 22.91 11.10 -9.17
N ARG A 71 23.80 11.60 -8.32
CA ARG A 71 24.10 10.97 -7.04
C ARG A 71 23.00 11.26 -6.03
N TYR A 72 22.54 10.21 -5.35
CA TYR A 72 21.63 10.24 -4.20
C TYR A 72 22.28 9.55 -3.00
N HIS A 73 22.06 10.11 -1.83
CA HIS A 73 22.41 9.48 -0.57
C HIS A 73 21.25 8.56 -0.17
N ALA A 74 21.43 7.25 -0.32
CA ALA A 74 20.39 6.25 -0.06
C ALA A 74 20.62 5.57 1.29
N LEU A 75 19.51 5.22 1.94
CA LEU A 75 19.48 4.41 3.14
C LEU A 75 18.93 3.04 2.79
N PHE A 76 19.63 2.00 3.24
CA PHE A 76 19.24 0.62 3.01
C PHE A 76 18.93 -0.07 4.33
N ILE A 77 17.91 -0.92 4.31
CA ILE A 77 17.64 -1.87 5.39
C ILE A 77 17.30 -3.23 4.77
N GLU A 78 17.89 -4.29 5.31
CA GLU A 78 17.80 -5.63 4.74
C GLU A 78 17.77 -6.70 5.84
N ASN A 79 16.95 -7.73 5.63
CA ASN A 79 17.00 -8.99 6.36
C ASN A 79 17.03 -10.17 5.36
N GLU A 80 16.84 -11.40 5.82
CA GLU A 80 16.87 -12.58 4.95
C GLU A 80 15.78 -12.59 3.87
N TYR A 81 14.65 -11.88 4.07
CA TYR A 81 13.50 -11.91 3.16
C TYR A 81 13.34 -10.66 2.30
N ILE A 82 13.69 -9.50 2.85
CA ILE A 82 13.36 -8.21 2.25
C ILE A 82 14.59 -7.31 2.21
N LYS A 83 14.75 -6.57 1.11
CA LYS A 83 15.68 -5.44 1.00
C LYS A 83 14.93 -4.19 0.60
N VAL A 84 15.15 -3.10 1.33
CA VAL A 84 14.46 -1.81 1.15
C VAL A 84 15.48 -0.70 0.95
N MET A 85 15.19 0.22 0.04
CA MET A 85 15.95 1.45 -0.19
C MET A 85 15.04 2.66 0.04
N ILE A 86 15.51 3.58 0.87
CA ILE A 86 14.84 4.83 1.20
C ILE A 86 15.66 5.99 0.64
N LEU A 87 15.00 7.00 0.07
CA LEU A 87 15.65 8.21 -0.42
C LEU A 87 15.26 9.41 0.46
N PRO A 88 16.10 9.81 1.42
CA PRO A 88 15.83 10.97 2.27
C PRO A 88 15.67 12.27 1.47
N GLU A 89 16.46 12.45 0.40
CA GLU A 89 16.41 13.62 -0.47
C GLU A 89 15.06 13.79 -1.22
N LEU A 90 14.28 12.72 -1.33
CA LEU A 90 12.99 12.68 -2.01
C LEU A 90 11.84 12.40 -1.01
N GLY A 91 11.75 13.21 0.04
CA GLY A 91 10.67 13.15 1.02
C GLY A 91 10.76 11.96 1.99
N GLY A 92 11.88 11.25 2.05
CA GLY A 92 12.03 10.06 2.90
C GLY A 92 11.13 8.90 2.49
N ARG A 93 10.87 8.76 1.19
CA ARG A 93 10.05 7.68 0.63
C ARG A 93 10.80 6.37 0.58
N ILE A 94 10.09 5.26 0.66
CA ILE A 94 10.61 3.97 0.19
C ILE A 94 10.64 4.03 -1.33
N HIS A 95 11.82 3.94 -1.93
CA HIS A 95 11.97 3.98 -3.38
C HIS A 95 11.99 2.57 -4.00
N MET A 96 12.52 1.60 -3.26
CA MET A 96 12.61 0.20 -3.67
C MET A 96 12.26 -0.71 -2.48
N ALA A 97 11.45 -1.74 -2.72
CA ALA A 97 11.27 -2.86 -1.80
C ALA A 97 11.30 -4.18 -2.59
N TYR A 98 12.28 -5.00 -2.29
CA TYR A 98 12.59 -6.23 -3.02
C TYR A 98 12.32 -7.46 -2.16
N ASP A 99 11.53 -8.38 -2.70
CA ASP A 99 11.28 -9.71 -2.14
C ASP A 99 12.38 -10.66 -2.60
N LYS A 100 13.22 -11.09 -1.66
CA LYS A 100 14.36 -11.98 -1.93
C LYS A 100 13.91 -13.43 -2.15
N VAL A 101 12.71 -13.82 -1.65
CA VAL A 101 12.14 -15.15 -1.84
C VAL A 101 11.69 -15.36 -3.29
N LYS A 102 10.84 -14.48 -3.79
CA LYS A 102 10.32 -14.52 -5.16
C LYS A 102 11.25 -13.81 -6.15
N LYS A 103 12.33 -13.17 -5.67
CA LYS A 103 13.30 -12.42 -6.48
C LYS A 103 12.66 -11.35 -7.37
N ARG A 104 11.77 -10.54 -6.76
CA ARG A 104 11.01 -9.49 -7.45
C ARG A 104 10.85 -8.24 -6.59
N HIS A 105 10.64 -7.11 -7.24
CA HIS A 105 10.15 -5.92 -6.55
C HIS A 105 8.67 -6.11 -6.23
N PHE A 106 8.29 -6.12 -4.95
CA PHE A 106 6.88 -6.19 -4.53
C PHE A 106 6.23 -4.82 -4.37
N VAL A 107 7.05 -3.78 -4.43
CA VAL A 107 6.65 -2.38 -4.61
C VAL A 107 7.20 -1.93 -5.96
N TYR A 108 6.40 -1.22 -6.76
CA TYR A 108 6.82 -0.73 -8.08
C TYR A 108 8.12 0.08 -7.97
N TYR A 109 9.18 -0.43 -8.54
CA TYR A 109 10.49 0.23 -8.59
C TYR A 109 10.62 1.00 -9.91
N ASN A 110 10.47 2.32 -9.83
CA ASN A 110 10.75 3.19 -10.97
C ASN A 110 12.27 3.38 -11.07
N GLN A 111 12.86 2.87 -12.14
CA GLN A 111 14.31 2.87 -12.35
C GLN A 111 14.87 4.25 -12.72
N VAL A 112 14.00 5.22 -12.92
CA VAL A 112 14.35 6.59 -13.25
C VAL A 112 13.64 7.57 -12.30
N VAL A 113 14.35 8.57 -11.82
CA VAL A 113 13.73 9.70 -11.14
C VAL A 113 13.21 10.67 -12.20
N LYS A 114 11.94 10.49 -12.57
CA LYS A 114 11.26 11.27 -13.62
C LYS A 114 10.11 12.06 -13.02
N PRO A 115 10.37 13.29 -12.54
CA PRO A 115 9.34 14.11 -11.96
C PRO A 115 8.29 14.56 -12.98
N ALA A 116 7.03 14.64 -12.54
CA ALA A 116 5.97 15.33 -13.25
C ALA A 116 5.41 16.44 -12.37
N LEU A 117 4.79 17.48 -12.97
CA LEU A 117 4.22 18.61 -12.24
C LEU A 117 2.83 18.25 -11.66
N VAL A 118 2.79 17.19 -10.84
CA VAL A 118 1.59 16.69 -10.17
C VAL A 118 1.49 17.20 -8.74
N GLY A 119 2.62 17.35 -8.03
CA GLY A 119 2.65 17.79 -6.64
C GLY A 119 2.20 19.25 -6.45
N LEU A 120 1.79 19.61 -5.23
CA LEU A 120 1.36 20.98 -4.90
C LEU A 120 2.48 22.01 -5.13
N THR A 121 3.72 21.64 -4.86
CA THR A 121 4.91 22.48 -5.10
C THR A 121 5.54 22.27 -6.48
N GLY A 122 4.96 21.39 -7.29
CA GLY A 122 5.40 21.04 -8.64
C GLY A 122 5.86 19.59 -8.76
N PRO A 123 7.13 19.27 -8.50
CA PRO A 123 7.68 17.94 -8.77
C PRO A 123 7.06 16.85 -7.90
N TRP A 124 6.74 15.73 -8.53
CA TRP A 124 6.28 14.49 -7.91
C TRP A 124 6.76 13.31 -8.75
N ILE A 125 7.18 12.22 -8.13
CA ILE A 125 7.59 11.00 -8.81
C ILE A 125 6.68 9.82 -8.45
N SER A 126 6.44 8.96 -9.42
CA SER A 126 5.72 7.69 -9.23
C SER A 126 6.62 6.61 -8.66
N GLY A 127 6.00 5.53 -8.19
CA GLY A 127 6.68 4.35 -7.68
C GLY A 127 7.05 4.42 -6.20
N GLY A 128 7.53 3.31 -5.67
CA GLY A 128 7.84 3.20 -4.25
C GLY A 128 6.62 3.30 -3.34
N ILE A 129 6.84 3.78 -2.13
CA ILE A 129 5.78 4.16 -1.18
C ILE A 129 5.98 5.62 -0.79
N GLU A 130 5.05 6.46 -1.18
CA GLU A 130 4.97 7.85 -0.74
C GLU A 130 4.13 7.93 0.54
N PHE A 131 4.54 8.79 1.49
CA PHE A 131 3.81 9.04 2.72
C PHE A 131 3.29 10.47 2.73
N ASN A 132 1.98 10.64 2.57
CA ASN A 132 1.33 11.93 2.43
C ASN A 132 0.79 12.43 3.76
N TRP A 133 1.31 13.56 4.20
CA TRP A 133 0.86 14.36 5.33
C TRP A 133 1.52 15.75 5.25
N PRO A 134 0.97 16.85 5.79
CA PRO A 134 -0.37 17.00 6.36
C PRO A 134 -1.45 17.08 5.30
N GLN A 135 -1.09 17.05 4.04
CA GLN A 135 -1.92 17.12 2.86
C GLN A 135 -1.49 16.10 1.79
N HIS A 136 -2.36 15.86 0.84
CA HIS A 136 -2.09 15.02 -0.34
C HIS A 136 -1.97 15.90 -1.60
N HIS A 137 -0.91 15.83 -2.40
CA HIS A 137 0.35 15.15 -2.09
C HIS A 137 1.12 15.97 -1.06
N ARG A 138 2.01 15.30 -0.32
CA ARG A 138 2.87 15.96 0.66
C ARG A 138 3.63 17.13 0.02
N PRO A 139 3.57 18.37 0.56
CA PRO A 139 4.28 19.51 -0.02
C PRO A 139 5.80 19.31 -0.11
N SER A 140 6.37 18.54 0.81
CA SER A 140 7.80 18.20 0.84
C SER A 140 8.14 16.85 0.17
N THR A 141 7.25 16.29 -0.66
CA THR A 141 7.47 14.97 -1.29
C THR A 141 8.75 14.89 -2.14
N PHE A 142 9.22 16.02 -2.64
CA PHE A 142 10.45 16.16 -3.44
C PHE A 142 11.51 17.04 -2.75
N LEU A 143 11.49 17.09 -1.42
CA LEU A 143 12.44 17.82 -0.59
C LEU A 143 13.11 16.89 0.43
N PRO A 144 14.33 17.21 0.88
CA PRO A 144 15.03 16.37 1.82
C PRO A 144 14.36 16.33 3.21
N THR A 145 14.48 15.18 3.87
CA THR A 145 14.12 14.95 5.26
C THR A 145 15.38 14.62 6.07
N ASP A 146 15.36 14.88 7.37
CA ASP A 146 16.35 14.35 8.29
C ASP A 146 16.12 12.86 8.53
N PHE A 147 17.17 12.12 8.87
CA PHE A 147 17.08 10.69 9.15
C PHE A 147 17.98 10.24 10.31
N LEU A 148 17.68 9.05 10.83
CA LEU A 148 18.46 8.36 11.85
C LEU A 148 18.32 6.84 11.64
N ILE A 149 19.44 6.12 11.75
CA ILE A 149 19.44 4.65 11.84
C ILE A 149 19.51 4.26 13.32
N GLU A 150 18.55 3.47 13.78
CA GLU A 150 18.41 2.98 15.15
C GLU A 150 18.58 1.46 15.21
N GLU A 151 19.39 0.98 16.14
CA GLU A 151 19.53 -0.43 16.46
C GLU A 151 18.71 -0.75 17.71
N ASN A 152 17.81 -1.73 17.60
CA ASN A 152 16.91 -2.13 18.67
C ASN A 152 17.45 -3.35 19.44
N ALA A 153 17.09 -3.47 20.71
CA ALA A 153 17.56 -4.55 21.59
C ALA A 153 17.10 -5.96 21.16
N ASP A 154 16.03 -6.06 20.37
CA ASP A 154 15.50 -7.31 19.83
C ASP A 154 16.17 -7.74 18.50
N GLY A 155 17.21 -7.03 18.08
CA GLY A 155 17.94 -7.27 16.84
C GLY A 155 17.30 -6.65 15.60
N SER A 156 16.13 -6.04 15.73
CA SER A 156 15.54 -5.25 14.65
C SER A 156 16.31 -3.94 14.45
N LYS A 157 16.18 -3.34 13.28
CA LYS A 157 16.69 -2.01 13.00
C LYS A 157 15.60 -1.14 12.42
N THR A 158 15.68 0.16 12.69
CA THR A 158 14.72 1.15 12.21
C THR A 158 15.46 2.29 11.53
N ILE A 159 15.03 2.64 10.33
CA ILE A 159 15.42 3.88 9.66
C ILE A 159 14.31 4.89 9.89
N TRP A 160 14.59 5.95 10.60
CA TRP A 160 13.68 7.07 10.83
C TRP A 160 13.90 8.17 9.80
N CYS A 161 12.81 8.66 9.18
CA CYS A 161 12.78 9.91 8.44
C CYS A 161 11.84 10.89 9.14
N ASN A 162 12.27 12.14 9.32
CA ASN A 162 11.51 13.10 10.11
C ASN A 162 11.63 14.53 9.57
N GLU A 163 10.62 15.33 9.87
CA GLU A 163 10.61 16.75 9.59
C GLU A 163 9.66 17.52 10.53
N VAL A 164 9.84 18.84 10.57
CA VAL A 164 8.79 19.76 10.99
C VAL A 164 8.25 20.43 9.71
N GLU A 165 7.03 20.06 9.33
CA GLU A 165 6.44 20.65 8.13
C GLU A 165 6.19 22.15 8.31
N ARG A 166 6.33 22.91 7.22
CA ARG A 166 6.49 24.36 7.30
C ARG A 166 5.18 25.12 7.35
N MET A 167 4.06 24.53 6.89
CA MET A 167 2.75 25.20 6.78
C MET A 167 2.05 25.26 8.13
N PHE A 168 1.84 24.12 8.75
CA PHE A 168 1.10 23.98 10.02
C PHE A 168 2.03 23.75 11.21
N ARG A 169 3.34 23.63 10.96
CA ARG A 169 4.38 23.37 11.98
C ARG A 169 4.19 22.08 12.75
N THR A 170 3.50 21.14 12.13
CA THR A 170 3.32 19.78 12.66
C THR A 170 4.65 19.05 12.59
N LYS A 171 5.04 18.40 13.68
CA LYS A 171 6.22 17.53 13.71
C LYS A 171 5.83 16.12 13.38
N GLY A 172 6.48 15.49 12.41
CA GLY A 172 6.21 14.13 12.02
C GLY A 172 7.47 13.32 11.82
N MET A 173 7.38 12.03 12.15
CA MET A 173 8.41 11.05 11.88
C MET A 173 7.78 9.73 11.44
N GLN A 174 8.46 9.06 10.53
CA GLN A 174 8.11 7.73 10.05
C GLN A 174 9.34 6.82 10.14
N GLY A 175 9.18 5.66 10.75
CA GLY A 175 10.23 4.67 10.94
C GLY A 175 9.95 3.43 10.12
N PHE A 176 10.95 2.96 9.41
CA PHE A 176 10.93 1.74 8.60
C PHE A 176 11.70 0.66 9.34
N THR A 177 10.99 -0.31 9.90
CA THR A 177 11.62 -1.35 10.72
C THR A 177 11.56 -2.70 10.04
N LEU A 178 12.70 -3.40 10.00
CA LEU A 178 12.76 -4.82 9.70
C LEU A 178 13.16 -5.62 10.95
N TYR A 179 12.59 -6.79 11.05
CA TYR A 179 12.83 -7.74 12.14
C TYR A 179 13.57 -8.98 11.63
N PRO A 180 14.44 -9.59 12.47
CA PRO A 180 14.97 -10.91 12.15
C PRO A 180 13.84 -11.91 11.93
N GLY A 181 13.91 -12.70 10.86
CA GLY A 181 12.94 -13.77 10.60
C GLY A 181 11.56 -13.33 10.14
N LYS A 182 11.36 -12.06 9.72
CA LYS A 182 10.04 -11.54 9.30
C LYS A 182 10.06 -10.94 7.91
N ALA A 183 9.12 -11.37 7.07
CA ALA A 183 8.91 -10.90 5.70
C ALA A 183 7.89 -9.75 5.64
N TYR A 184 8.06 -8.70 6.46
CA TYR A 184 7.27 -7.48 6.38
C TYR A 184 8.11 -6.25 6.76
N ILE A 185 7.69 -5.10 6.29
CA ILE A 185 8.18 -3.78 6.71
C ILE A 185 7.15 -3.23 7.70
N GLU A 186 7.56 -2.96 8.92
CA GLU A 186 6.72 -2.23 9.88
C GLU A 186 6.99 -0.73 9.71
N ILE A 187 5.92 0.03 9.49
CA ILE A 187 5.97 1.49 9.44
C ILE A 187 5.44 2.02 10.76
N LYS A 188 6.32 2.64 11.53
CA LYS A 188 6.00 3.34 12.78
C LYS A 188 5.82 4.81 12.48
N VAL A 189 4.71 5.41 12.89
CA VAL A 189 4.45 6.83 12.64
C VAL A 189 4.12 7.56 13.93
N LYS A 190 4.63 8.78 14.01
CA LYS A 190 4.35 9.69 15.12
C LYS A 190 4.19 11.10 14.58
N ILE A 191 3.03 11.72 14.85
CA ILE A 191 2.70 13.08 14.45
C ILE A 191 2.36 13.89 15.70
N TYR A 192 2.90 15.09 15.82
CA TYR A 192 2.72 15.96 16.97
C TYR A 192 2.38 17.39 16.55
N ASN A 193 1.25 17.92 17.03
CA ASN A 193 0.88 19.31 16.87
C ASN A 193 1.64 20.16 17.91
N ARG A 194 2.63 20.93 17.47
CA ARG A 194 3.47 21.78 18.32
C ARG A 194 2.82 23.12 18.69
N THR A 195 1.62 23.39 18.19
CA THR A 195 1.00 24.71 18.31
C THR A 195 -0.12 24.74 19.35
N SER A 196 -0.48 25.92 19.80
CA SER A 196 -1.60 26.15 20.71
C SER A 196 -2.96 26.17 20.00
N PHE A 197 -3.01 25.87 18.70
CA PHE A 197 -4.23 25.83 17.90
C PHE A 197 -4.49 24.43 17.37
N PRO A 198 -5.74 24.01 17.19
CA PRO A 198 -6.06 22.81 16.45
C PRO A 198 -5.51 22.91 15.03
N GLN A 199 -4.95 21.83 14.51
CA GLN A 199 -4.45 21.73 13.14
C GLN A 199 -5.18 20.60 12.41
N THR A 200 -5.47 20.81 11.13
CA THR A 200 -5.95 19.73 10.27
C THR A 200 -4.78 18.95 9.70
N PHE A 201 -4.94 17.65 9.59
CA PHE A 201 -4.03 16.82 8.81
C PHE A 201 -4.75 15.62 8.21
N LEU A 202 -4.16 15.03 7.22
CA LEU A 202 -4.48 13.70 6.75
C LEU A 202 -3.19 12.86 6.73
N TRP A 203 -3.35 11.55 6.73
CA TRP A 203 -2.27 10.61 6.46
C TRP A 203 -2.73 9.57 5.45
N TRP A 204 -1.93 9.40 4.38
CA TRP A 204 -2.09 8.35 3.41
C TRP A 204 -0.73 7.78 3.04
N ALA A 205 -0.56 6.46 3.17
CA ALA A 205 0.56 5.74 2.60
C ALA A 205 0.15 5.26 1.20
N ASN A 206 0.97 5.56 0.19
CA ASN A 206 0.68 5.31 -1.21
C ASN A 206 1.69 4.33 -1.81
N PRO A 207 1.62 3.02 -1.52
CA PRO A 207 2.43 2.05 -2.23
C PRO A 207 1.97 1.93 -3.68
N ALA A 208 2.93 1.95 -4.59
CA ALA A 208 2.72 1.63 -5.99
C ALA A 208 3.03 0.15 -6.25
N VAL A 209 2.25 -0.50 -7.08
CA VAL A 209 2.45 -1.89 -7.52
C VAL A 209 2.41 -1.99 -9.04
N VAL A 210 3.24 -2.88 -9.61
CA VAL A 210 3.24 -3.18 -11.04
C VAL A 210 1.91 -3.79 -11.44
N VAL A 211 1.39 -3.39 -12.60
CA VAL A 211 0.15 -3.93 -13.14
C VAL A 211 0.27 -4.32 -14.61
N ASN A 212 -0.51 -5.31 -14.98
CA ASN A 212 -0.75 -5.74 -16.35
C ASN A 212 -2.15 -6.36 -16.46
N ASP A 213 -2.48 -6.98 -17.59
CA ASP A 213 -3.80 -7.60 -17.82
C ASP A 213 -4.12 -8.77 -16.88
N HIS A 214 -3.11 -9.31 -16.18
CA HIS A 214 -3.22 -10.42 -15.22
C HIS A 214 -3.15 -9.96 -13.75
N TYR A 215 -3.27 -8.65 -13.49
CA TYR A 215 -3.32 -8.09 -12.15
C TYR A 215 -4.75 -7.94 -11.65
N HIS A 216 -4.95 -8.23 -10.36
CA HIS A 216 -6.17 -7.86 -9.64
C HIS A 216 -5.88 -7.24 -8.28
N SER A 217 -6.72 -6.31 -7.88
CA SER A 217 -6.71 -5.73 -6.54
C SER A 217 -7.40 -6.63 -5.53
N VAL A 218 -6.88 -6.66 -4.32
CA VAL A 218 -7.37 -7.48 -3.21
C VAL A 218 -7.94 -6.58 -2.13
N PHE A 219 -9.27 -6.43 -2.14
CA PHE A 219 -10.01 -5.80 -1.06
C PHE A 219 -10.60 -6.87 -0.14
N PRO A 220 -10.86 -6.53 1.14
CA PRO A 220 -11.52 -7.45 2.06
C PRO A 220 -12.87 -7.97 1.52
N PRO A 221 -13.28 -9.19 1.91
CA PRO A 221 -14.49 -9.81 1.38
C PRO A 221 -15.79 -9.10 1.80
N ASP A 222 -15.77 -8.23 2.81
CA ASP A 222 -16.90 -7.41 3.21
C ASP A 222 -17.03 -6.10 2.40
N VAL A 223 -16.07 -5.79 1.52
CA VAL A 223 -16.15 -4.63 0.63
C VAL A 223 -17.01 -4.98 -0.58
N ASN A 224 -18.25 -4.50 -0.57
CA ASN A 224 -19.23 -4.74 -1.65
C ASN A 224 -19.58 -3.47 -2.43
N ALA A 225 -19.04 -2.32 -2.03
CA ALA A 225 -19.20 -1.06 -2.72
C ALA A 225 -17.97 -0.16 -2.56
N VAL A 226 -17.73 0.66 -3.56
CA VAL A 226 -16.65 1.64 -3.63
C VAL A 226 -17.18 2.98 -4.11
N PHE A 227 -16.48 4.07 -3.76
CA PHE A 227 -16.81 5.41 -4.22
C PHE A 227 -15.57 6.18 -4.69
N ASP A 228 -15.80 7.25 -5.45
CA ASP A 228 -14.74 8.11 -5.97
C ASP A 228 -14.26 9.16 -4.94
N HIS A 229 -13.15 9.81 -5.22
CA HIS A 229 -12.60 10.90 -4.39
C HIS A 229 -13.63 11.99 -4.03
N GLY A 230 -14.48 12.35 -4.98
CA GLY A 230 -15.45 13.43 -4.81
C GLY A 230 -16.74 13.00 -4.14
N LYS A 231 -16.88 11.72 -3.77
CA LYS A 231 -18.14 11.13 -3.28
C LYS A 231 -19.32 11.37 -4.23
N ARG A 232 -19.03 11.45 -5.54
CA ARG A 232 -20.02 11.73 -6.61
C ARG A 232 -20.54 10.46 -7.24
N ASP A 233 -19.65 9.48 -7.42
CA ASP A 233 -19.93 8.18 -8.01
C ASP A 233 -19.75 7.07 -7.00
N VAL A 234 -20.65 6.09 -7.07
CA VAL A 234 -20.61 4.87 -6.25
C VAL A 234 -20.79 3.68 -7.19
N SER A 235 -20.06 2.61 -6.96
CA SER A 235 -20.19 1.36 -7.69
C SER A 235 -20.28 0.17 -6.75
N SER A 236 -21.01 -0.87 -7.15
CA SER A 236 -20.83 -2.21 -6.58
C SER A 236 -19.39 -2.70 -6.86
N PHE A 237 -18.88 -3.55 -5.98
CA PHE A 237 -17.52 -4.08 -6.06
C PHE A 237 -17.49 -5.56 -5.59
N PRO A 238 -16.70 -6.45 -6.20
CA PRO A 238 -15.80 -6.20 -7.35
C PRO A 238 -16.52 -6.12 -8.71
N ILE A 239 -17.74 -6.58 -8.80
CA ILE A 239 -18.53 -6.55 -10.06
C ILE A 239 -19.32 -5.25 -10.11
N ALA A 240 -18.91 -4.34 -10.99
CA ALA A 240 -19.66 -3.14 -11.31
C ALA A 240 -20.84 -3.45 -12.25
N THR A 241 -22.00 -2.85 -11.98
CA THR A 241 -23.25 -3.11 -12.74
C THR A 241 -23.95 -1.85 -13.22
N GLY A 242 -23.26 -0.72 -13.25
CA GLY A 242 -23.81 0.56 -13.66
C GLY A 242 -22.74 1.47 -14.25
N VAL A 243 -22.94 2.77 -14.19
CA VAL A 243 -21.98 3.76 -14.66
C VAL A 243 -21.06 4.18 -13.51
N TYR A 244 -19.75 4.14 -13.74
CA TYR A 244 -18.75 4.62 -12.79
C TYR A 244 -17.62 5.34 -13.55
N TYR A 245 -17.24 6.54 -13.12
CA TYR A 245 -16.30 7.41 -13.85
C TYR A 245 -16.68 7.58 -15.35
N LYS A 246 -17.98 7.69 -15.63
CA LYS A 246 -18.56 7.79 -16.99
C LYS A 246 -18.31 6.56 -17.89
N GLN A 247 -17.84 5.47 -17.32
CA GLN A 247 -17.74 4.18 -18.02
C GLN A 247 -19.00 3.34 -17.73
N ASP A 248 -19.54 2.74 -18.77
CA ASP A 248 -20.70 1.84 -18.66
C ASP A 248 -20.23 0.42 -18.34
N TYR A 249 -20.53 -0.03 -17.15
CA TYR A 249 -20.27 -1.38 -16.64
C TYR A 249 -21.57 -2.20 -16.48
N SER A 250 -22.68 -1.79 -17.13
CA SER A 250 -24.00 -2.43 -16.97
C SER A 250 -24.02 -3.91 -17.31
N ALA A 251 -23.08 -4.39 -18.13
CA ALA A 251 -22.92 -5.80 -18.46
C ALA A 251 -22.44 -6.69 -17.30
N GLY A 252 -22.04 -6.10 -16.18
CA GLY A 252 -21.40 -6.80 -15.07
C GLY A 252 -19.91 -7.03 -15.32
N VAL A 253 -19.06 -6.08 -14.88
CA VAL A 253 -17.62 -6.08 -15.14
C VAL A 253 -16.86 -6.13 -13.84
N ASP A 254 -15.89 -7.04 -13.73
CA ASP A 254 -14.98 -7.14 -12.59
C ASP A 254 -13.95 -6.00 -12.63
N ILE A 255 -14.22 -4.94 -11.85
CA ILE A 255 -13.37 -3.75 -11.77
C ILE A 255 -12.20 -3.90 -10.77
N SER A 256 -12.04 -5.04 -10.13
CA SER A 256 -10.80 -5.36 -9.40
C SER A 256 -9.64 -5.64 -10.36
N LYS A 257 -9.92 -6.00 -11.61
CA LYS A 257 -8.92 -6.33 -12.63
C LYS A 257 -8.48 -5.08 -13.39
N TYR A 258 -7.18 -4.81 -13.41
CA TYR A 258 -6.61 -3.65 -14.09
C TYR A 258 -7.04 -3.52 -15.55
N LYS A 259 -7.08 -4.63 -16.29
CA LYS A 259 -7.49 -4.65 -17.70
C LYS A 259 -8.88 -4.09 -17.97
N ASN A 260 -9.72 -3.99 -16.96
CA ASN A 260 -11.10 -3.51 -17.05
C ASN A 260 -11.25 -2.03 -16.66
N ILE A 261 -10.16 -1.32 -16.42
CA ILE A 261 -10.16 0.07 -15.96
C ILE A 261 -9.56 0.99 -17.04
N PRO A 262 -10.36 1.50 -17.99
CA PRO A 262 -9.81 2.23 -19.15
C PRO A 262 -9.45 3.69 -18.88
N VAL A 263 -9.93 4.28 -17.79
CA VAL A 263 -9.76 5.71 -17.48
C VAL A 263 -9.19 5.92 -16.08
N PRO A 264 -8.64 7.10 -15.76
CA PRO A 264 -8.20 7.43 -14.41
C PRO A 264 -9.33 7.20 -13.41
N THR A 265 -9.09 6.31 -12.44
CA THR A 265 -10.15 5.83 -11.55
C THR A 265 -9.62 5.60 -10.14
N SER A 266 -10.40 6.02 -9.14
CA SER A 266 -10.19 5.66 -7.74
C SER A 266 -11.31 4.78 -7.20
N TYR A 267 -10.96 3.85 -6.35
CA TYR A 267 -11.89 3.06 -5.52
C TYR A 267 -11.57 3.31 -4.06
N MET A 268 -12.50 3.89 -3.31
CA MET A 268 -12.45 3.94 -1.87
C MET A 268 -13.46 2.96 -1.30
N ALA A 269 -13.03 2.02 -0.47
CA ALA A 269 -13.92 1.06 0.16
C ALA A 269 -14.95 1.76 1.05
N ILE A 270 -16.22 1.39 0.89
CA ILE A 270 -17.29 1.88 1.77
C ILE A 270 -17.35 0.99 3.00
N LYS A 271 -16.49 1.15 3.95
CA LYS A 271 -16.50 0.42 5.21
C LYS A 271 -16.00 -1.03 5.09
N SER A 272 -15.11 -1.39 5.95
CA SER A 272 -14.62 -2.77 6.15
C SER A 272 -14.27 -2.98 7.62
N LYS A 273 -14.47 -4.21 8.08
CA LYS A 273 -14.08 -4.68 9.43
C LYS A 273 -12.75 -5.46 9.39
N TYR A 274 -12.12 -5.55 8.24
CA TYR A 274 -10.84 -6.24 8.06
C TYR A 274 -9.69 -5.26 8.04
N ASP A 275 -8.52 -5.75 8.38
CA ASP A 275 -7.30 -4.97 8.61
C ASP A 275 -6.39 -4.88 7.39
N PHE A 276 -6.83 -5.27 6.19
CA PHE A 276 -5.95 -5.38 5.04
C PHE A 276 -6.51 -4.77 3.75
N VAL A 277 -5.61 -4.48 2.83
CA VAL A 277 -5.84 -4.21 1.41
C VAL A 277 -4.57 -4.55 0.64
N GLY A 278 -4.70 -5.00 -0.60
CA GLY A 278 -3.54 -5.37 -1.40
C GLY A 278 -3.83 -5.54 -2.88
N GLY A 279 -2.88 -6.16 -3.56
CA GLY A 279 -2.98 -6.53 -4.96
C GLY A 279 -2.14 -7.76 -5.26
N TYR A 280 -2.48 -8.44 -6.33
CA TYR A 280 -1.85 -9.69 -6.74
C TYR A 280 -1.56 -9.71 -8.23
N GLU A 281 -0.38 -10.13 -8.58
CA GLU A 281 0.13 -10.33 -9.93
C GLU A 281 0.09 -11.83 -10.23
N GLU A 282 -0.88 -12.27 -11.05
CA GLU A 282 -1.10 -13.69 -11.38
C GLU A 282 0.16 -14.31 -12.03
N ASP A 283 0.82 -13.59 -12.93
CA ASP A 283 2.01 -14.09 -13.63
C ASP A 283 3.20 -14.32 -12.69
N ALA A 284 3.30 -13.52 -11.64
CA ALA A 284 4.36 -13.62 -10.64
C ALA A 284 4.00 -14.55 -9.48
N HIS A 285 2.74 -15.01 -9.40
CA HIS A 285 2.20 -15.70 -8.23
C HIS A 285 2.56 -14.98 -6.92
N GLY A 286 2.44 -13.64 -6.92
CA GLY A 286 2.85 -12.83 -5.80
C GLY A 286 2.18 -11.46 -5.78
N GLY A 287 2.21 -10.80 -4.64
CA GLY A 287 1.59 -9.50 -4.48
C GLY A 287 2.20 -8.68 -3.37
N LEU A 288 1.57 -7.52 -3.12
CA LEU A 288 1.78 -6.68 -1.96
C LEU A 288 0.51 -6.67 -1.12
N LEU A 289 0.65 -6.82 0.19
CA LEU A 289 -0.43 -6.61 1.15
C LEU A 289 -0.03 -5.56 2.16
N HIS A 290 -1.01 -4.70 2.49
CA HIS A 290 -0.98 -3.80 3.64
C HIS A 290 -1.84 -4.38 4.75
N VAL A 291 -1.36 -4.28 6.00
CA VAL A 291 -2.12 -4.64 7.21
C VAL A 291 -2.02 -3.51 8.22
N ALA A 292 -3.15 -3.07 8.75
CA ALA A 292 -3.25 -2.15 9.89
C ALA A 292 -4.64 -2.25 10.53
N ASP A 293 -4.74 -1.99 11.84
CA ASP A 293 -6.02 -1.95 12.57
C ASP A 293 -7.03 -1.03 11.87
N HIS A 294 -8.13 -1.58 11.40
CA HIS A 294 -9.17 -0.83 10.67
C HIS A 294 -9.84 0.28 11.49
N HIS A 295 -9.76 0.25 12.84
CA HIS A 295 -10.25 1.33 13.69
C HIS A 295 -9.35 2.58 13.61
N VAL A 296 -8.07 2.42 13.28
CA VAL A 296 -7.11 3.50 13.08
C VAL A 296 -6.92 3.78 11.59
N SER A 297 -6.93 2.72 10.76
CA SER A 297 -6.74 2.77 9.31
C SER A 297 -8.02 2.35 8.55
N PRO A 298 -9.10 3.14 8.60
CA PRO A 298 -10.33 2.83 7.89
C PRO A 298 -10.20 2.99 6.37
N GLY A 299 -9.29 3.87 5.91
CA GLY A 299 -9.10 4.19 4.50
C GLY A 299 -8.41 3.06 3.74
N LYS A 300 -9.13 2.44 2.80
CA LYS A 300 -8.63 1.46 1.84
C LYS A 300 -8.99 1.94 0.45
N LYS A 301 -7.98 2.24 -0.36
CA LYS A 301 -8.17 2.89 -1.65
C LYS A 301 -7.25 2.31 -2.70
N GLN A 302 -7.72 2.32 -3.93
CA GLN A 302 -6.93 2.14 -5.13
C GLN A 302 -7.01 3.38 -6.00
N TRP A 303 -5.91 3.73 -6.64
CA TRP A 303 -5.84 4.71 -7.73
C TRP A 303 -5.08 4.14 -8.92
N THR A 304 -5.55 4.43 -10.12
CA THR A 304 -4.85 4.13 -11.38
C THR A 304 -5.09 5.23 -12.40
N TRP A 305 -4.13 5.44 -13.29
CA TRP A 305 -4.30 6.26 -14.48
C TRP A 305 -5.17 5.58 -15.55
N GLY A 306 -5.48 4.29 -15.37
CA GLY A 306 -6.20 3.46 -16.33
C GLY A 306 -5.30 2.90 -17.44
N ASN A 307 -5.82 1.91 -18.18
CA ASN A 307 -5.10 1.22 -19.24
C ASN A 307 -5.37 1.76 -20.66
N GLY A 308 -6.21 2.78 -20.80
CA GLY A 308 -6.47 3.46 -22.06
C GLY A 308 -5.38 4.45 -22.46
N ASP A 309 -5.59 5.18 -23.54
CA ASP A 309 -4.57 6.06 -24.13
C ASP A 309 -4.11 7.17 -23.19
N PHE A 310 -5.00 7.69 -22.35
CA PHE A 310 -4.66 8.70 -21.35
C PHE A 310 -3.70 8.12 -20.29
N GLY A 311 -3.99 6.91 -19.78
CA GLY A 311 -3.11 6.21 -18.84
C GLY A 311 -1.74 5.94 -19.43
N LYS A 312 -1.69 5.43 -20.67
CA LYS A 312 -0.43 5.19 -21.39
C LYS A 312 0.38 6.48 -21.65
N ALA A 313 -0.29 7.63 -21.82
CA ALA A 313 0.40 8.91 -21.91
C ALA A 313 1.02 9.31 -20.58
N TRP A 314 0.34 9.05 -19.47
CA TRP A 314 0.89 9.28 -18.14
C TRP A 314 2.02 8.32 -17.78
N ASP A 315 1.95 7.04 -18.17
CA ASP A 315 3.08 6.11 -17.99
C ASP A 315 4.35 6.67 -18.64
N ARG A 316 4.28 7.12 -19.89
CA ARG A 316 5.43 7.75 -20.57
C ARG A 316 5.90 9.04 -19.93
N ASN A 317 5.02 9.77 -19.24
CA ASN A 317 5.37 10.98 -18.51
C ASN A 317 6.05 10.71 -17.17
N LEU A 318 5.82 9.55 -16.56
CA LEU A 318 6.25 9.21 -15.20
C LEU A 318 7.42 8.22 -15.16
N THR A 319 7.62 7.45 -16.21
CA THR A 319 8.74 6.49 -16.34
C THR A 319 9.24 6.44 -17.77
N ASP A 320 10.39 5.80 -17.98
CA ASP A 320 10.90 5.55 -19.32
C ASP A 320 10.45 4.17 -19.83
N GLU A 321 10.56 3.12 -19.02
CA GLU A 321 10.38 1.73 -19.47
C GLU A 321 9.63 0.83 -18.47
N ASP A 322 9.34 1.31 -17.26
CA ASP A 322 8.84 0.44 -16.17
C ASP A 322 7.32 0.15 -16.25
N GLY A 323 6.62 0.80 -17.19
CA GLY A 323 5.21 0.56 -17.48
C GLY A 323 4.23 1.08 -16.43
N PRO A 324 2.97 0.62 -16.50
CA PRO A 324 1.88 1.12 -15.65
C PRO A 324 1.94 0.58 -14.22
N TYR A 325 1.28 1.29 -13.33
CA TYR A 325 1.17 0.94 -11.92
C TYR A 325 -0.22 1.29 -11.34
N ILE A 326 -0.54 0.70 -10.21
CA ILE A 326 -1.65 1.06 -9.35
C ILE A 326 -1.10 1.54 -8.01
N GLU A 327 -1.74 2.53 -7.38
CA GLU A 327 -1.50 2.91 -6.00
C GLU A 327 -2.54 2.22 -5.10
N LEU A 328 -2.06 1.46 -4.11
CA LEU A 328 -2.88 0.81 -3.08
C LEU A 328 -2.78 1.63 -1.80
N MET A 329 -3.61 2.65 -1.71
CA MET A 329 -3.50 3.67 -0.67
C MET A 329 -4.19 3.28 0.62
N THR A 330 -3.60 3.65 1.74
CA THR A 330 -4.13 3.40 3.09
C THR A 330 -4.18 4.68 3.90
N GLY A 331 -5.37 5.00 4.44
CA GLY A 331 -5.63 6.24 5.17
C GLY A 331 -5.81 6.01 6.67
N MET A 332 -5.24 6.89 7.48
CA MET A 332 -5.39 6.87 8.93
C MET A 332 -6.40 7.91 9.37
N TYR A 333 -7.30 7.52 10.28
CA TYR A 333 -8.36 8.34 10.89
C TYR A 333 -9.44 8.88 9.93
N THR A 334 -9.29 8.65 8.63
CA THR A 334 -10.28 9.00 7.60
C THR A 334 -10.42 7.85 6.61
N ASP A 335 -11.62 7.64 6.09
CA ASP A 335 -11.95 6.64 5.08
C ASP A 335 -11.87 7.20 3.65
N ASN A 336 -11.77 8.52 3.50
CA ASN A 336 -11.74 9.21 2.22
C ASN A 336 -10.60 10.23 2.20
N GLN A 337 -9.82 10.22 1.12
CA GLN A 337 -8.69 11.11 0.95
C GLN A 337 -8.98 12.62 1.02
N PRO A 338 -10.12 13.15 0.54
CA PRO A 338 -10.41 14.57 0.73
C PRO A 338 -10.67 14.96 2.18
N ASP A 339 -11.02 14.01 3.04
CA ASP A 339 -11.35 14.30 4.44
C ASP A 339 -10.08 14.47 5.27
N PHE A 340 -10.10 15.42 6.16
CA PHE A 340 -9.06 15.66 7.14
C PHE A 340 -9.47 15.13 8.51
N THR A 341 -8.48 14.77 9.32
CA THR A 341 -8.64 14.59 10.76
C THR A 341 -8.10 15.82 11.51
N TRP A 342 -8.21 15.82 12.82
CA TRP A 342 -7.79 16.92 13.66
C TRP A 342 -6.71 16.49 14.65
N LEU A 343 -5.73 17.36 14.84
CA LEU A 343 -4.80 17.33 15.95
C LEU A 343 -5.17 18.49 16.87
N GLN A 344 -5.55 18.19 18.11
CA GLN A 344 -5.77 19.21 19.13
C GLN A 344 -4.45 19.90 19.51
N PRO A 345 -4.47 21.07 20.16
CA PRO A 345 -3.26 21.70 20.65
C PRO A 345 -2.41 20.73 21.46
N TYR A 346 -1.12 20.58 21.07
CA TYR A 346 -0.15 19.70 21.72
C TYR A 346 -0.51 18.21 21.71
N GLU A 347 -1.47 17.80 20.88
CA GLU A 347 -1.84 16.39 20.70
C GLU A 347 -0.77 15.64 19.88
N GLU A 348 -0.49 14.43 20.31
CA GLU A 348 0.30 13.43 19.58
C GLU A 348 -0.60 12.29 19.12
N LYS A 349 -0.44 11.85 17.88
CA LYS A 349 -0.99 10.59 17.36
C LYS A 349 0.14 9.70 16.91
N SER A 350 0.06 8.42 17.25
CA SER A 350 1.00 7.40 16.78
C SER A 350 0.25 6.14 16.37
N TRP A 351 0.80 5.43 15.41
CA TRP A 351 0.27 4.17 14.90
C TRP A 351 1.35 3.35 14.21
N VAL A 352 1.00 2.10 13.90
CA VAL A 352 1.81 1.20 13.09
C VAL A 352 0.98 0.66 11.94
N GLN A 353 1.64 0.38 10.82
CA GLN A 353 1.10 -0.31 9.67
C GLN A 353 2.18 -1.19 9.04
N TYR A 354 1.77 -2.23 8.32
CA TYR A 354 2.68 -3.22 7.78
C TYR A 354 2.51 -3.33 6.27
N PHE A 355 3.62 -3.41 5.55
CA PHE A 355 3.66 -3.77 4.13
C PHE A 355 4.46 -5.05 3.96
N MET A 356 3.89 -6.02 3.24
CA MET A 356 4.51 -7.33 3.08
C MET A 356 4.35 -7.88 1.67
N PRO A 357 5.39 -8.53 1.12
CA PRO A 357 5.21 -9.41 -0.01
C PRO A 357 4.45 -10.67 0.43
N TYR A 358 3.72 -11.28 -0.50
CA TYR A 358 3.14 -12.60 -0.29
C TYR A 358 3.07 -13.38 -1.60
N SER A 359 2.91 -14.69 -1.51
CA SER A 359 2.85 -15.56 -2.68
C SER A 359 1.77 -16.63 -2.56
N GLU A 360 1.29 -17.13 -3.72
CA GLU A 360 0.38 -18.26 -3.92
C GLU A 360 -1.05 -18.07 -3.37
N VAL A 361 -1.31 -17.11 -2.48
CA VAL A 361 -2.60 -16.93 -1.80
C VAL A 361 -3.68 -16.40 -2.75
N GLY A 362 -3.28 -15.56 -3.74
CA GLY A 362 -4.23 -14.94 -4.67
C GLY A 362 -5.19 -13.98 -3.95
N TYR A 363 -6.48 -14.31 -3.98
CA TYR A 363 -7.53 -13.55 -3.27
C TYR A 363 -7.46 -13.81 -1.77
N VAL A 364 -6.84 -12.91 -1.03
CA VAL A 364 -6.75 -12.99 0.42
C VAL A 364 -8.13 -12.79 1.04
N LYS A 365 -8.55 -13.74 1.88
CA LYS A 365 -9.83 -13.70 2.60
C LYS A 365 -9.69 -13.07 4.00
N ASN A 366 -8.56 -13.28 4.66
CA ASN A 366 -8.18 -12.55 5.87
C ASN A 366 -6.66 -12.52 6.02
N ALA A 367 -6.17 -11.50 6.74
CA ALA A 367 -4.76 -11.28 7.00
C ALA A 367 -4.50 -10.63 8.34
N THR A 368 -3.38 -11.01 8.95
CA THR A 368 -2.70 -10.32 10.04
C THR A 368 -1.26 -10.03 9.60
N LYS A 369 -0.47 -9.35 10.44
CA LYS A 369 0.97 -9.18 10.15
C LYS A 369 1.73 -10.51 10.12
N ASP A 370 1.19 -11.58 10.68
CA ASP A 370 1.88 -12.89 10.82
C ASP A 370 1.42 -13.92 9.79
N ALA A 371 0.18 -13.82 9.28
CA ALA A 371 -0.39 -14.81 8.37
C ALA A 371 -1.47 -14.25 7.43
N LEU A 372 -1.61 -14.87 6.26
CA LEU A 372 -2.65 -14.59 5.26
C LEU A 372 -3.24 -15.91 4.78
N LEU A 373 -4.55 -15.95 4.56
CA LEU A 373 -5.20 -17.13 4.00
C LEU A 373 -6.17 -16.80 2.86
N ASN A 374 -6.31 -17.77 1.97
CA ASN A 374 -7.44 -17.90 1.05
C ASN A 374 -8.13 -19.25 1.30
N LEU A 375 -9.46 -19.24 1.29
CA LEU A 375 -10.30 -20.42 1.39
C LEU A 375 -11.45 -20.30 0.39
N GLU A 376 -11.48 -21.17 -0.60
CA GLU A 376 -12.49 -21.18 -1.65
C GLU A 376 -13.14 -22.56 -1.72
N ILE A 377 -14.45 -22.60 -1.95
CA ILE A 377 -15.19 -23.85 -2.19
C ILE A 377 -15.76 -23.82 -3.60
N LYS A 378 -15.34 -24.78 -4.42
CA LYS A 378 -15.81 -24.96 -5.79
C LYS A 378 -16.09 -26.45 -6.04
N GLU A 379 -17.24 -26.77 -6.60
CA GLU A 379 -17.61 -28.14 -7.00
C GLU A 379 -17.43 -29.18 -5.88
N GLY A 380 -17.83 -28.83 -4.65
CA GLY A 380 -17.75 -29.71 -3.49
C GLY A 380 -16.33 -29.95 -2.94
N LYS A 381 -15.35 -29.16 -3.39
CA LYS A 381 -13.96 -29.19 -2.89
C LYS A 381 -13.58 -27.83 -2.33
N ALA A 382 -12.96 -27.85 -1.15
CA ALA A 382 -12.34 -26.67 -0.57
C ALA A 382 -10.85 -26.64 -0.94
N ARG A 383 -10.38 -25.47 -1.43
CA ARG A 383 -8.95 -25.17 -1.57
C ARG A 383 -8.56 -24.15 -0.53
N LEU A 384 -7.57 -24.49 0.30
CA LEU A 384 -6.99 -23.58 1.29
C LEU A 384 -5.55 -23.30 0.94
N VAL A 385 -5.19 -22.02 0.96
CA VAL A 385 -3.81 -21.55 0.87
C VAL A 385 -3.52 -20.69 2.08
N LEU A 386 -2.39 -20.97 2.74
CA LEU A 386 -1.91 -20.22 3.89
C LEU A 386 -0.45 -19.81 3.68
N TYR A 387 -0.17 -18.53 3.91
CA TYR A 387 1.15 -17.93 3.89
C TYR A 387 1.44 -17.36 5.28
N THR A 388 2.70 -17.47 5.75
CA THR A 388 3.17 -16.81 6.98
C THR A 388 4.34 -15.91 6.69
N THR A 389 4.42 -14.77 7.36
CA THR A 389 5.49 -13.78 7.20
C THR A 389 6.79 -14.15 7.90
N GLY A 390 6.83 -15.29 8.59
CA GLY A 390 8.02 -15.86 9.20
C GLY A 390 7.97 -17.38 9.12
N ALA A 391 9.11 -18.04 9.36
CA ALA A 391 9.18 -19.47 9.45
C ALA A 391 8.50 -19.96 10.76
N ASN A 392 7.49 -20.78 10.62
CA ASN A 392 6.72 -21.33 11.74
C ASN A 392 6.70 -22.86 11.67
N SER A 393 7.20 -23.51 12.69
CA SER A 393 7.09 -24.96 12.86
C SER A 393 5.88 -25.28 13.74
N GLY A 394 5.11 -26.31 13.38
CA GLY A 394 3.98 -26.75 14.21
C GLY A 394 2.73 -25.86 14.10
N VAL A 395 2.52 -25.19 12.97
CA VAL A 395 1.28 -24.45 12.69
C VAL A 395 0.12 -25.44 12.58
N ARG A 396 -0.89 -25.30 13.44
CA ARG A 396 -2.12 -26.07 13.37
C ARG A 396 -3.20 -25.31 12.62
N ILE A 397 -3.75 -25.94 11.60
CA ILE A 397 -4.81 -25.41 10.74
C ILE A 397 -6.07 -26.22 10.95
N ILE A 398 -7.14 -25.59 11.38
CA ILE A 398 -8.43 -26.23 11.61
C ILE A 398 -9.47 -25.56 10.72
N VAL A 399 -10.12 -26.34 9.86
CA VAL A 399 -11.28 -25.91 9.08
C VAL A 399 -12.50 -26.69 9.51
N LYS A 400 -13.59 -25.98 9.80
CA LYS A 400 -14.85 -26.58 10.28
C LYS A 400 -16.03 -26.01 9.51
N ALA A 401 -17.04 -26.85 9.29
CA ALA A 401 -18.37 -26.34 8.98
C ALA A 401 -18.95 -25.64 10.24
N ILE A 402 -19.77 -24.61 10.06
CA ILE A 402 -20.43 -23.87 11.18
C ILE A 402 -21.20 -24.86 12.10
N LYS A 403 -21.75 -25.93 11.54
CA LYS A 403 -22.45 -26.98 12.28
C LYS A 403 -21.52 -27.88 13.13
N GLY A 404 -20.20 -27.61 13.13
CA GLY A 404 -19.23 -28.25 13.98
C GLY A 404 -18.42 -29.40 13.35
N THR A 405 -18.78 -29.85 12.14
CA THR A 405 -18.00 -30.91 11.45
C THR A 405 -16.62 -30.41 11.07
N VAL A 406 -15.59 -31.13 11.48
CA VAL A 406 -14.19 -30.85 11.13
C VAL A 406 -13.94 -31.34 9.70
N LEU A 407 -13.52 -30.46 8.82
CA LEU A 407 -13.20 -30.71 7.41
C LEU A 407 -11.69 -30.91 7.22
N LEU A 408 -10.87 -30.18 7.99
CA LEU A 408 -9.42 -30.28 8.02
C LEU A 408 -8.94 -30.02 9.44
N ASP A 409 -8.02 -30.87 9.92
CA ASP A 409 -7.21 -30.62 11.13
C ASP A 409 -5.80 -31.11 10.82
N LYS A 410 -4.87 -30.17 10.62
CA LYS A 410 -3.52 -30.50 10.19
C LYS A 410 -2.49 -29.61 10.87
N THR A 411 -1.39 -30.23 11.33
CA THR A 411 -0.20 -29.52 11.82
C THR A 411 0.90 -29.63 10.77
N THR A 412 1.55 -28.52 10.44
CA THR A 412 2.58 -28.44 9.40
C THR A 412 3.59 -27.34 9.68
N GLN A 413 4.65 -27.28 8.88
CA GLN A 413 5.58 -26.16 8.81
C GLN A 413 5.18 -25.24 7.66
N ILE A 414 5.34 -23.95 7.86
CA ILE A 414 5.04 -22.91 6.85
C ILE A 414 6.09 -21.81 6.97
N SER A 415 6.50 -21.26 5.84
CA SER A 415 7.45 -20.14 5.78
C SER A 415 7.12 -19.22 4.60
N PRO A 416 7.75 -18.05 4.49
CA PRO A 416 7.62 -17.19 3.31
C PRO A 416 8.02 -17.88 1.99
N SER A 417 8.96 -18.83 2.04
CA SER A 417 9.40 -19.62 0.89
C SER A 417 8.55 -20.86 0.61
N GLU A 418 7.76 -21.31 1.59
CA GLU A 418 6.97 -22.54 1.51
C GLU A 418 5.55 -22.33 2.05
N PRO A 419 4.66 -21.66 1.29
CA PRO A 419 3.25 -21.54 1.62
C PRO A 419 2.58 -22.92 1.69
N PHE A 420 1.61 -23.08 2.56
CA PHE A 420 0.84 -24.31 2.67
C PHE A 420 -0.36 -24.27 1.71
N ILE A 421 -0.47 -25.27 0.84
CA ILE A 421 -1.56 -25.42 -0.13
C ILE A 421 -2.17 -26.79 0.04
N THR A 422 -3.49 -26.86 0.18
CA THR A 422 -4.21 -28.14 0.27
C THR A 422 -5.60 -28.05 -0.32
N THR A 423 -6.12 -29.21 -0.73
CA THR A 423 -7.51 -29.38 -1.18
C THR A 423 -8.14 -30.53 -0.40
N PHE A 424 -9.38 -30.35 0.04
CA PHE A 424 -10.13 -31.35 0.80
C PHE A 424 -11.62 -31.33 0.43
N ALA A 425 -12.36 -32.37 0.79
CA ALA A 425 -13.79 -32.49 0.50
C ALA A 425 -14.60 -31.46 1.31
N ALA A 426 -15.57 -30.81 0.64
CA ALA A 426 -16.52 -29.87 1.23
C ALA A 426 -17.89 -29.98 0.52
N GLU A 427 -18.32 -31.21 0.26
CA GLU A 427 -19.54 -31.52 -0.47
C GLU A 427 -20.78 -30.90 0.19
N GLY A 428 -21.60 -30.21 -0.63
CA GLY A 428 -22.82 -29.56 -0.18
C GLY A 428 -22.65 -28.34 0.70
N LEU A 429 -21.40 -27.87 0.91
CA LEU A 429 -21.09 -26.66 1.68
C LEU A 429 -20.79 -25.48 0.75
N LYS A 430 -21.14 -24.30 1.24
CA LYS A 430 -20.73 -23.00 0.68
C LYS A 430 -19.68 -22.35 1.56
N GLU A 431 -18.98 -21.35 1.04
CA GLU A 431 -17.93 -20.63 1.78
C GLU A 431 -18.45 -20.00 3.08
N GLU A 432 -19.65 -19.40 3.06
CA GLU A 432 -20.31 -18.83 4.24
C GLU A 432 -20.65 -19.84 5.36
N GLU A 433 -20.60 -21.12 5.05
CA GLU A 433 -20.88 -22.20 6.01
C GLU A 433 -19.61 -22.80 6.64
N VAL A 434 -18.45 -22.23 6.35
CA VAL A 434 -17.15 -22.76 6.77
C VAL A 434 -16.34 -21.68 7.50
N CYS A 435 -15.63 -22.08 8.53
CA CYS A 435 -14.68 -21.24 9.24
C CYS A 435 -13.30 -21.91 9.31
N ALA A 436 -12.25 -21.09 9.33
CA ALA A 436 -10.88 -21.52 9.47
C ALA A 436 -10.20 -20.84 10.68
N GLU A 437 -9.35 -21.57 11.37
CA GLU A 437 -8.53 -21.08 12.46
C GLU A 437 -7.11 -21.59 12.29
N VAL A 438 -6.14 -20.70 12.42
CA VAL A 438 -4.71 -20.99 12.30
C VAL A 438 -4.04 -20.64 13.63
N ARG A 439 -3.33 -21.60 14.22
CA ARG A 439 -2.62 -21.43 15.49
C ARG A 439 -1.14 -21.74 15.32
N ASP A 440 -0.32 -21.03 16.08
CA ASP A 440 1.09 -21.41 16.25
C ASP A 440 1.27 -22.66 17.14
N LYS A 441 2.51 -23.05 17.35
CA LYS A 441 2.85 -24.22 18.18
C LYS A 441 2.55 -24.02 19.67
N GLU A 442 2.45 -22.77 20.14
CA GLU A 442 2.06 -22.39 21.51
C GLU A 442 0.52 -22.34 21.66
N GLY A 443 -0.24 -22.53 20.58
CA GLY A 443 -1.70 -22.48 20.55
C GLY A 443 -2.30 -21.08 20.42
N GLN A 444 -1.49 -20.04 20.19
CA GLN A 444 -1.98 -18.69 19.93
C GLN A 444 -2.58 -18.59 18.53
N ILE A 445 -3.67 -17.86 18.40
CA ILE A 445 -4.32 -17.65 17.09
C ILE A 445 -3.49 -16.66 16.28
N LEU A 446 -2.94 -17.14 15.17
CA LEU A 446 -2.27 -16.30 14.16
C LEU A 446 -3.29 -15.62 13.27
N LEU A 447 -4.38 -16.35 12.93
CA LEU A 447 -5.41 -15.89 12.02
C LEU A 447 -6.68 -16.71 12.18
N SER A 448 -7.84 -16.07 12.03
CA SER A 448 -9.13 -16.78 11.90
C SER A 448 -9.91 -16.19 10.74
N TYR A 449 -10.73 -17.00 10.08
CA TYR A 449 -11.58 -16.56 9.00
C TYR A 449 -12.94 -17.24 9.05
N HIS A 450 -13.94 -16.43 8.90
CA HIS A 450 -15.31 -16.83 8.65
C HIS A 450 -15.87 -15.84 7.64
N GLU A 451 -16.40 -16.34 6.51
CA GLU A 451 -16.95 -15.44 5.50
C GLU A 451 -18.12 -14.63 6.09
N PRO A 452 -18.11 -13.32 5.92
CA PRO A 452 -19.23 -12.51 6.36
C PRO A 452 -20.49 -12.97 5.62
N LEU A 453 -21.57 -13.14 6.36
CA LEU A 453 -22.90 -13.37 5.78
C LEU A 453 -23.11 -12.34 4.67
N HIS A 454 -23.51 -12.82 3.49
CA HIS A 454 -23.83 -11.97 2.36
C HIS A 454 -24.98 -11.04 2.77
N ILE A 455 -24.63 -9.86 3.26
CA ILE A 455 -25.61 -8.79 3.45
C ILE A 455 -25.90 -8.31 2.02
N PRO A 456 -27.13 -8.48 1.51
CA PRO A 456 -27.47 -7.96 0.21
C PRO A 456 -27.05 -6.49 0.17
N PRO A 457 -26.51 -6.00 -0.96
CA PRO A 457 -26.08 -4.62 -1.06
C PRO A 457 -27.19 -3.75 -0.48
N LEU A 458 -26.87 -2.99 0.54
CA LEU A 458 -27.78 -1.98 1.04
C LEU A 458 -28.26 -1.24 -0.19
N LEU A 459 -29.56 -1.30 -0.48
CA LEU A 459 -30.16 -0.43 -1.46
C LEU A 459 -29.77 0.98 -0.96
N LEU A 460 -28.76 1.56 -1.56
CA LEU A 460 -28.42 2.96 -1.36
C LEU A 460 -29.62 3.73 -1.92
N VAL A 461 -30.58 3.97 -1.05
CA VAL A 461 -31.61 4.97 -1.30
C VAL A 461 -30.84 6.26 -1.40
N LEU A 462 -30.50 6.65 -2.61
CA LEU A 462 -30.03 7.97 -2.91
C LEU A 462 -31.11 8.93 -2.39
N LEU A 463 -30.87 9.49 -1.21
CA LEU A 463 -31.71 10.60 -0.72
C LEU A 463 -31.59 11.69 -1.78
N PRO A 464 -32.72 12.19 -2.33
CA PRO A 464 -32.69 13.25 -3.32
C PRO A 464 -31.90 14.42 -2.72
N GLN A 465 -30.85 14.85 -3.40
CA GLN A 465 -30.17 16.09 -3.06
C GLN A 465 -31.22 17.18 -3.12
N LYS A 466 -31.51 17.80 -2.00
CA LYS A 466 -32.30 19.02 -1.97
C LYS A 466 -31.48 20.07 -2.70
N SER A 467 -32.03 20.55 -3.81
CA SER A 467 -31.56 21.68 -4.62
C SER A 467 -31.27 22.91 -3.78
#